data_72898a3a24d6f90c7a9ff47250a0f596
#
_entry.id   72898a3a24d6f90c7a9ff47250a0f596
#
_cell.length_a   1.000
_cell.length_b   1.000
_cell.length_c   1.000
_cell.angle_alpha   90.00
_cell.angle_beta   90.00
_cell.angle_gamma   90.00
#
_symmetry.space_group_name_H-M   'P 1'
#
loop_
_entity.id
_entity.type
_entity.pdbx_description
1 polymer ?
#
loop_
_entity_poly.entity_id
_entity_poly.type
_entity_poly.pdbx_seq_one_letter_code
_entity_poly.pdbx_strand_id
1 'polypeptide(L)'
;MLSDTALPDTALPDTALPDTPRLASIHNFRDVAGHGYVTTSGQAMSRGVFYRANVLTPSPEDLAIVESLGLTAVYDVRSETEANETPDIVPAPAMYAHIPILSGNIHAEAMALRTADAATAFMQNINRSFVADPVTRNGFSQLFAALATTEGPQLFHCTAGKDRTGWAAALLQTLAGVPRETITADYLLTNTYSAEYIDATVAKIAAATDADKGEVIRLLLSVDASYLGAAFEEVDHHYGTVENYLTAGLELAPELVGALESKLLS
;
A
#
# COMPACT_ATOMS: atom_id res chain seq x y z
N MET A 1 20.71 -35.94 -22.24
CA MET A 1 20.94 -35.57 -20.84
C MET A 1 20.82 -34.04 -20.80
N LEU A 2 19.64 -33.55 -20.44
CA LEU A 2 19.41 -32.12 -20.22
C LEU A 2 19.52 -31.91 -18.73
N SER A 3 20.48 -31.09 -18.31
CA SER A 3 20.72 -30.75 -16.91
C SER A 3 19.62 -29.76 -16.45
N ASP A 4 18.86 -30.24 -15.52
CA ASP A 4 17.87 -29.50 -14.73
C ASP A 4 18.61 -28.49 -13.82
N THR A 5 18.72 -27.26 -14.25
CA THR A 5 19.22 -26.16 -13.41
C THR A 5 18.04 -25.55 -12.67
N ALA A 6 17.72 -26.09 -11.51
CA ALA A 6 16.84 -25.45 -10.54
C ALA A 6 17.37 -24.05 -10.21
N LEU A 7 16.51 -23.03 -10.35
CA LEU A 7 16.79 -21.69 -9.87
C LEU A 7 16.99 -21.73 -8.35
N PRO A 8 17.95 -20.99 -7.77
CA PRO A 8 18.14 -20.97 -6.33
C PRO A 8 16.91 -20.38 -5.65
N ASP A 9 16.38 -21.15 -4.71
CA ASP A 9 15.36 -20.74 -3.75
C ASP A 9 15.98 -19.64 -2.87
N THR A 10 15.81 -18.38 -3.25
CA THR A 10 16.19 -17.22 -2.44
C THR A 10 15.13 -16.99 -1.38
N ALA A 11 14.97 -17.93 -0.46
CA ALA A 11 14.32 -17.67 0.81
C ALA A 11 15.10 -16.54 1.50
N LEU A 12 14.44 -15.41 1.75
CA LEU A 12 14.98 -14.32 2.56
C LEU A 12 15.41 -14.89 3.92
N PRO A 13 16.58 -14.52 4.46
CA PRO A 13 17.04 -15.04 5.74
C PRO A 13 16.06 -14.63 6.86
N ASP A 14 15.54 -15.63 7.55
CA ASP A 14 14.59 -15.55 8.67
C ASP A 14 15.27 -15.10 9.98
N THR A 15 16.13 -14.08 9.93
CA THR A 15 16.87 -13.54 11.08
C THR A 15 16.64 -12.04 11.30
N ALA A 16 15.59 -11.48 10.72
CA ALA A 16 15.21 -10.08 10.99
C ALA A 16 14.53 -9.96 12.35
N LEU A 17 14.93 -8.96 13.14
CA LEU A 17 14.20 -8.46 14.31
C LEU A 17 12.70 -8.38 13.98
N PRO A 18 11.81 -8.64 14.94
CA PRO A 18 10.39 -8.53 14.68
C PRO A 18 10.13 -7.13 14.10
N ASP A 19 9.75 -7.13 12.85
CA ASP A 19 9.18 -5.97 12.19
C ASP A 19 8.03 -5.45 13.04
N THR A 20 7.45 -4.33 12.67
CA THR A 20 6.25 -3.79 13.26
C THR A 20 5.35 -4.89 13.82
N PRO A 21 4.86 -4.82 15.06
CA PRO A 21 4.10 -5.91 15.69
C PRO A 21 2.92 -6.32 14.79
N ARG A 22 2.75 -7.64 14.63
CA ARG A 22 1.60 -8.18 13.89
C ARG A 22 0.32 -7.92 14.69
N LEU A 23 -0.61 -7.19 14.09
CA LEU A 23 -1.90 -6.85 14.69
C LEU A 23 -2.98 -7.77 14.11
N ALA A 24 -3.70 -8.47 14.99
CA ALA A 24 -4.72 -9.42 14.56
C ALA A 24 -5.95 -8.75 13.92
N SER A 25 -6.32 -7.57 14.41
CA SER A 25 -7.49 -6.82 13.92
C SER A 25 -7.16 -5.79 12.84
N ILE A 26 -5.87 -5.47 12.63
CA ILE A 26 -5.37 -4.60 11.55
C ILE A 26 -4.34 -5.38 10.74
N HIS A 27 -4.81 -6.32 9.95
CA HIS A 27 -4.01 -7.40 9.38
C HIS A 27 -2.90 -6.94 8.40
N ASN A 28 -3.03 -5.80 7.72
CA ASN A 28 -2.03 -5.30 6.76
C ASN A 28 -1.18 -4.15 7.33
N PHE A 29 -1.17 -4.01 8.68
CA PHE A 29 -0.40 -2.99 9.38
C PHE A 29 1.11 -3.29 9.34
N ARG A 30 1.93 -2.29 8.98
CA ARG A 30 3.39 -2.35 9.04
C ARG A 30 4.05 -1.00 8.86
N ASP A 31 5.33 -0.93 9.24
CA ASP A 31 6.23 0.17 8.89
C ASP A 31 6.50 0.18 7.38
N VAL A 32 6.51 1.34 6.74
CA VAL A 32 6.82 1.49 5.31
C VAL A 32 8.28 1.15 5.01
N ALA A 33 9.17 1.35 5.98
CA ALA A 33 10.58 0.98 5.88
C ALA A 33 10.83 -0.53 6.16
N GLY A 34 9.79 -1.32 6.50
CA GLY A 34 9.95 -2.70 6.90
C GLY A 34 10.92 -2.85 8.07
N HIS A 35 11.90 -3.72 7.91
CA HIS A 35 13.00 -3.90 8.89
C HIS A 35 14.14 -2.86 8.76
N GLY A 36 13.97 -1.83 7.95
CA GLY A 36 15.02 -0.87 7.55
C GLY A 36 15.60 -1.28 6.20
N TYR A 37 14.78 -1.21 5.13
CA TYR A 37 15.21 -1.59 3.78
C TYR A 37 16.47 -0.84 3.36
N VAL A 38 17.44 -1.60 2.83
CA VAL A 38 18.70 -1.03 2.37
C VAL A 38 18.51 -0.38 1.01
N THR A 39 18.89 0.86 0.89
CA THR A 39 18.85 1.65 -0.34
C THR A 39 19.99 1.29 -1.29
N THR A 40 19.93 1.71 -2.53
CA THR A 40 21.00 1.53 -3.53
C THR A 40 22.30 2.24 -3.13
N SER A 41 22.26 3.25 -2.25
CA SER A 41 23.45 3.91 -1.67
C SER A 41 24.04 3.14 -0.47
N GLY A 42 23.40 2.07 -0.01
CA GLY A 42 23.80 1.29 1.16
C GLY A 42 23.30 1.84 2.50
N GLN A 43 22.54 2.92 2.51
CA GLN A 43 21.92 3.48 3.71
C GLN A 43 20.63 2.70 4.04
N ALA A 44 20.30 2.55 5.32
CA ALA A 44 19.03 1.98 5.72
C ALA A 44 17.92 3.04 5.67
N MET A 45 16.73 2.66 5.19
CA MET A 45 15.54 3.49 5.28
C MET A 45 15.11 3.62 6.74
N SER A 46 14.75 4.84 7.16
CA SER A 46 14.40 5.17 8.54
C SER A 46 13.06 4.55 8.95
N ARG A 47 13.09 3.82 10.07
CA ARG A 47 11.92 3.17 10.68
C ARG A 47 11.16 4.13 11.60
N GLY A 48 9.88 3.83 11.83
CA GLY A 48 9.07 4.60 12.77
C GLY A 48 8.58 5.94 12.25
N VAL A 49 8.80 6.23 10.98
CA VAL A 49 8.38 7.49 10.34
C VAL A 49 7.02 7.37 9.70
N PHE A 50 6.84 6.39 8.83
CA PHE A 50 5.60 6.14 8.13
C PHE A 50 5.11 4.71 8.34
N TYR A 51 3.84 4.58 8.68
CA TYR A 51 3.14 3.32 8.81
C TYR A 51 2.03 3.21 7.76
N ARG A 52 1.73 2.00 7.35
CA ARG A 52 0.62 1.69 6.44
C ARG A 52 -0.30 0.63 7.03
N ALA A 53 -1.58 0.69 6.68
CA ALA A 53 -2.58 -0.24 7.20
C ALA A 53 -3.76 -0.47 6.23
N ASN A 54 -4.61 -1.45 6.53
CA ASN A 54 -6.03 -1.45 6.15
C ASN A 54 -6.81 -0.52 7.09
N VAL A 55 -8.13 -0.41 6.89
CA VAL A 55 -9.05 0.36 7.74
C VAL A 55 -8.78 0.13 9.23
N LEU A 56 -8.78 1.20 10.01
CA LEU A 56 -8.44 1.15 11.43
C LEU A 56 -9.65 0.78 12.29
N THR A 57 -9.86 -0.51 12.46
CA THR A 57 -10.86 -1.08 13.37
C THR A 57 -10.19 -1.99 14.41
N PRO A 58 -9.24 -1.45 15.20
CA PRO A 58 -8.45 -2.23 16.13
C PRO A 58 -9.31 -2.83 17.26
N SER A 59 -8.93 -4.03 17.72
CA SER A 59 -9.32 -4.50 19.05
C SER A 59 -8.71 -3.60 20.11
N PRO A 60 -9.22 -3.62 21.37
CA PRO A 60 -8.61 -2.84 22.45
C PRO A 60 -7.12 -3.14 22.66
N GLU A 61 -6.70 -4.39 22.47
CA GLU A 61 -5.30 -4.82 22.58
C GLU A 61 -4.45 -4.22 21.48
N ASP A 62 -4.90 -4.30 20.22
CA ASP A 62 -4.19 -3.74 19.08
C ASP A 62 -4.19 -2.21 19.11
N LEU A 63 -5.27 -1.57 19.58
CA LEU A 63 -5.33 -0.12 19.76
C LEU A 63 -4.22 0.36 20.70
N ALA A 64 -4.05 -0.31 21.85
CA ALA A 64 -2.99 0.04 22.81
C ALA A 64 -1.58 -0.07 22.17
N ILE A 65 -1.36 -1.05 21.29
CA ILE A 65 -0.10 -1.17 20.57
C ILE A 65 0.08 0.01 19.60
N VAL A 66 -0.95 0.33 18.80
CA VAL A 66 -0.88 1.44 17.84
C VAL A 66 -0.71 2.79 18.54
N GLU A 67 -1.38 3.00 19.70
CA GLU A 67 -1.19 4.20 20.53
C GLU A 67 0.24 4.33 21.05
N SER A 68 0.88 3.19 21.39
CA SER A 68 2.28 3.19 21.84
C SER A 68 3.30 3.65 20.78
N LEU A 69 2.92 3.68 19.50
CA LEU A 69 3.76 4.20 18.42
C LEU A 69 3.84 5.73 18.41
N GLY A 70 2.98 6.41 19.16
CA GLY A 70 2.97 7.87 19.25
C GLY A 70 2.63 8.56 17.94
N LEU A 71 1.70 7.98 17.16
CA LEU A 71 1.28 8.56 15.88
C LEU A 71 0.81 10.01 16.06
N THR A 72 1.28 10.89 15.21
CA THR A 72 0.89 12.30 15.16
C THR A 72 -0.25 12.55 14.19
N ALA A 73 -0.36 11.72 13.13
CA ALA A 73 -1.42 11.83 12.14
C ALA A 73 -1.81 10.47 11.56
N VAL A 74 -3.09 10.36 11.21
CA VAL A 74 -3.70 9.28 10.43
C VAL A 74 -4.35 9.87 9.21
N TYR A 75 -3.95 9.40 8.02
CA TYR A 75 -4.51 9.80 6.73
C TYR A 75 -5.35 8.67 6.15
N ASP A 76 -6.66 8.90 6.09
CA ASP A 76 -7.61 8.02 5.42
C ASP A 76 -7.75 8.41 3.96
N VAL A 77 -7.29 7.54 3.05
CA VAL A 77 -7.36 7.79 1.61
C VAL A 77 -8.55 7.07 0.93
N ARG A 78 -9.52 6.61 1.70
CA ARG A 78 -10.75 5.99 1.20
C ARG A 78 -11.69 7.03 0.58
N SER A 79 -12.62 6.57 -0.25
CA SER A 79 -13.76 7.40 -0.66
C SER A 79 -14.65 7.76 0.53
N GLU A 80 -15.46 8.81 0.40
CA GLU A 80 -16.44 9.18 1.45
C GLU A 80 -17.39 8.04 1.80
N THR A 81 -17.80 7.26 0.79
CA THR A 81 -18.68 6.10 1.01
C THR A 81 -17.99 5.03 1.86
N GLU A 82 -16.77 4.65 1.51
CA GLU A 82 -15.99 3.65 2.28
C GLU A 82 -15.75 4.12 3.73
N ALA A 83 -15.40 5.39 3.92
CA ALA A 83 -15.14 5.97 5.25
C ALA A 83 -16.40 6.02 6.12
N ASN A 84 -17.54 6.36 5.53
CA ASN A 84 -18.83 6.40 6.23
C ASN A 84 -19.38 5.01 6.58
N GLU A 85 -19.17 4.00 5.70
CA GLU A 85 -19.60 2.63 5.95
C GLU A 85 -18.82 1.96 7.08
N THR A 86 -17.55 2.29 7.24
CA THR A 86 -16.67 1.73 8.29
C THR A 86 -15.79 2.83 8.86
N PRO A 87 -16.30 3.63 9.82
CA PRO A 87 -15.50 4.68 10.45
C PRO A 87 -14.27 4.14 11.16
N ASP A 88 -13.16 4.90 11.10
CA ASP A 88 -11.93 4.55 11.81
C ASP A 88 -12.03 4.79 13.31
N ILE A 89 -11.34 3.95 14.07
CA ILE A 89 -10.98 4.21 15.47
C ILE A 89 -9.56 4.79 15.45
N VAL A 90 -9.49 6.13 15.51
CA VAL A 90 -8.21 6.85 15.45
C VAL A 90 -7.49 6.76 16.78
N PRO A 91 -6.22 6.29 16.83
CA PRO A 91 -5.45 6.22 18.08
C PRO A 91 -5.13 7.62 18.59
N ALA A 92 -5.33 7.84 19.90
CA ALA A 92 -4.96 9.11 20.52
C ALA A 92 -3.42 9.21 20.69
N PRO A 93 -2.80 10.42 20.55
CA PRO A 93 -3.42 11.71 20.25
C PRO A 93 -3.42 12.09 18.74
N ALA A 94 -3.34 11.13 17.81
CA ALA A 94 -3.18 11.39 16.39
C ALA A 94 -4.31 12.27 15.84
N MET A 95 -3.93 13.21 14.97
CA MET A 95 -4.87 13.96 14.15
C MET A 95 -5.39 13.07 13.02
N TYR A 96 -6.69 13.14 12.73
CA TYR A 96 -7.28 12.46 11.58
C TYR A 96 -7.46 13.44 10.42
N ALA A 97 -7.07 13.02 9.21
CA ALA A 97 -7.33 13.75 7.99
C ALA A 97 -7.85 12.78 6.89
N HIS A 98 -8.98 13.14 6.31
CA HIS A 98 -9.58 12.40 5.19
C HIS A 98 -9.16 13.03 3.87
N ILE A 99 -8.44 12.27 3.04
CA ILE A 99 -7.89 12.68 1.73
C ILE A 99 -8.35 11.66 0.69
N PRO A 100 -9.55 11.78 0.12
CA PRO A 100 -10.08 10.77 -0.78
C PRO A 100 -9.23 10.58 -2.03
N ILE A 101 -8.80 9.35 -2.27
CA ILE A 101 -8.11 8.92 -3.50
C ILE A 101 -8.97 7.87 -4.19
N LEU A 102 -9.28 8.05 -5.43
CA LEU A 102 -10.25 7.33 -6.23
C LEU A 102 -11.71 7.75 -5.97
N SER A 103 -12.39 7.98 -7.05
CA SER A 103 -13.83 8.19 -7.13
C SER A 103 -14.46 7.12 -8.05
N GLY A 104 -15.76 6.86 -7.88
CA GLY A 104 -16.51 5.93 -8.72
C GLY A 104 -16.96 4.66 -7.98
N ASN A 105 -17.72 3.83 -8.67
CA ASN A 105 -18.32 2.61 -8.09
C ASN A 105 -17.45 1.37 -8.36
N ILE A 106 -16.17 1.45 -7.98
CA ILE A 106 -15.17 0.38 -8.18
C ILE A 106 -15.66 -0.95 -7.61
N HIS A 107 -16.37 -0.92 -6.47
CA HIS A 107 -16.92 -2.14 -5.87
C HIS A 107 -17.94 -2.82 -6.78
N ALA A 108 -18.89 -2.08 -7.35
CA ALA A 108 -19.89 -2.67 -8.24
C ALA A 108 -19.28 -3.20 -9.54
N GLU A 109 -18.30 -2.49 -10.10
CA GLU A 109 -17.56 -2.93 -11.28
C GLU A 109 -16.79 -4.23 -10.99
N ALA A 110 -16.05 -4.29 -9.89
CA ALA A 110 -15.34 -5.49 -9.44
C ALA A 110 -16.27 -6.68 -9.24
N MET A 111 -17.42 -6.47 -8.59
CA MET A 111 -18.40 -7.53 -8.37
C MET A 111 -19.09 -8.03 -9.66
N ALA A 112 -19.09 -7.24 -10.73
CA ALA A 112 -19.61 -7.63 -12.04
C ALA A 112 -18.67 -8.55 -12.83
N LEU A 113 -17.37 -8.63 -12.48
CA LEU A 113 -16.37 -9.43 -13.18
C LEU A 113 -16.67 -10.93 -13.08
N ARG A 114 -16.37 -11.67 -14.15
CA ARG A 114 -16.70 -13.10 -14.27
C ARG A 114 -15.51 -14.00 -14.59
N THR A 115 -14.36 -13.43 -14.96
CA THR A 115 -13.16 -14.20 -15.33
C THR A 115 -11.92 -13.69 -14.61
N ALA A 116 -10.94 -14.57 -14.42
CA ALA A 116 -9.65 -14.24 -13.83
C ALA A 116 -8.90 -13.16 -14.63
N ASP A 117 -8.88 -13.29 -15.97
CA ASP A 117 -8.22 -12.31 -16.86
C ASP A 117 -8.85 -10.92 -16.72
N ALA A 118 -10.19 -10.84 -16.65
CA ALA A 118 -10.89 -9.57 -16.47
C ALA A 118 -10.59 -8.95 -15.09
N ALA A 119 -10.48 -9.77 -14.04
CA ALA A 119 -10.12 -9.30 -12.70
C ALA A 119 -8.67 -8.77 -12.66
N THR A 120 -7.72 -9.48 -13.27
CA THR A 120 -6.32 -9.06 -13.38
C THR A 120 -6.22 -7.74 -14.16
N ALA A 121 -6.84 -7.66 -15.34
CA ALA A 121 -6.83 -6.44 -16.16
C ALA A 121 -7.49 -5.25 -15.42
N PHE A 122 -8.56 -5.50 -14.69
CA PHE A 122 -9.22 -4.48 -13.88
C PHE A 122 -8.28 -3.93 -12.80
N MET A 123 -7.59 -4.80 -12.05
CA MET A 123 -6.65 -4.38 -11.03
C MET A 123 -5.45 -3.62 -11.59
N GLN A 124 -4.91 -4.06 -12.75
CA GLN A 124 -3.87 -3.33 -13.46
C GLN A 124 -4.35 -1.93 -13.89
N ASN A 125 -5.57 -1.82 -14.41
CA ASN A 125 -6.14 -0.53 -14.82
C ASN A 125 -6.39 0.42 -13.64
N ILE A 126 -6.83 -0.10 -12.48
CA ILE A 126 -6.90 0.70 -11.25
C ILE A 126 -5.53 1.26 -10.90
N ASN A 127 -4.48 0.45 -10.92
CA ASN A 127 -3.14 0.91 -10.59
C ASN A 127 -2.60 1.92 -11.63
N ARG A 128 -2.86 1.73 -12.93
CA ARG A 128 -2.55 2.74 -13.96
C ARG A 128 -3.26 4.07 -13.70
N SER A 129 -4.52 4.03 -13.24
CA SER A 129 -5.28 5.25 -12.95
C SER A 129 -4.68 6.09 -11.82
N PHE A 130 -3.87 5.51 -10.93
CA PHE A 130 -3.16 6.27 -9.89
C PHE A 130 -2.19 7.30 -10.51
N VAL A 131 -1.70 7.02 -11.70
CA VAL A 131 -0.77 7.87 -12.44
C VAL A 131 -1.46 8.66 -13.55
N ALA A 132 -2.40 8.05 -14.27
CA ALA A 132 -3.03 8.66 -15.44
C ALA A 132 -4.18 9.62 -15.07
N ASP A 133 -4.97 9.33 -14.02
CA ASP A 133 -6.16 10.11 -13.67
C ASP A 133 -5.80 11.36 -12.85
N PRO A 134 -6.17 12.58 -13.32
CA PRO A 134 -5.84 13.83 -12.61
C PRO A 134 -6.47 13.95 -11.22
N VAL A 135 -7.69 13.39 -11.02
CA VAL A 135 -8.37 13.45 -9.71
C VAL A 135 -7.63 12.59 -8.71
N THR A 136 -7.23 11.39 -9.13
CA THR A 136 -6.45 10.46 -8.31
C THR A 136 -5.07 11.04 -7.97
N ARG A 137 -4.37 11.63 -8.96
CA ARG A 137 -3.10 12.33 -8.71
C ARG A 137 -3.23 13.46 -7.70
N ASN A 138 -4.29 14.26 -7.78
CA ASN A 138 -4.53 15.34 -6.81
C ASN A 138 -4.68 14.80 -5.38
N GLY A 139 -5.35 13.66 -5.18
CA GLY A 139 -5.42 13.01 -3.88
C GLY A 139 -4.05 12.56 -3.36
N PHE A 140 -3.22 11.94 -4.22
CA PHE A 140 -1.83 11.60 -3.85
C PHE A 140 -0.98 12.85 -3.59
N SER A 141 -1.13 13.91 -4.37
CA SER A 141 -0.47 15.20 -4.12
C SER A 141 -0.75 15.74 -2.72
N GLN A 142 -2.03 15.75 -2.31
CA GLN A 142 -2.42 16.18 -0.96
C GLN A 142 -1.85 15.28 0.12
N LEU A 143 -1.88 13.95 -0.07
CA LEU A 143 -1.29 13.01 0.88
C LEU A 143 0.21 13.25 1.04
N PHE A 144 0.97 13.34 -0.06
CA PHE A 144 2.42 13.53 0.00
C PHE A 144 2.82 14.89 0.57
N ALA A 145 2.07 15.97 0.29
CA ALA A 145 2.26 17.25 0.92
C ALA A 145 2.03 17.19 2.44
N ALA A 146 0.98 16.48 2.89
CA ALA A 146 0.71 16.27 4.30
C ALA A 146 1.81 15.44 4.99
N LEU A 147 2.23 14.33 4.37
CA LEU A 147 3.34 13.50 4.87
C LEU A 147 4.66 14.29 5.00
N ALA A 148 4.93 15.20 4.05
CA ALA A 148 6.13 16.03 4.06
C ALA A 148 6.14 17.06 5.20
N THR A 149 4.98 17.65 5.49
CA THR A 149 4.87 18.80 6.39
C THR A 149 4.56 18.45 7.84
N THR A 150 3.97 17.28 8.11
CA THR A 150 3.63 16.82 9.46
C THR A 150 4.83 16.16 10.14
N GLU A 151 5.18 16.57 11.34
CA GLU A 151 6.27 15.99 12.12
C GLU A 151 5.83 14.75 12.91
N GLY A 152 6.79 13.86 13.22
CA GLY A 152 6.60 12.64 14.00
C GLY A 152 6.04 11.47 13.19
N PRO A 153 5.73 10.33 13.86
CA PRO A 153 5.22 9.14 13.22
C PRO A 153 3.83 9.35 12.61
N GLN A 154 3.63 8.88 11.38
CA GLN A 154 2.40 9.07 10.63
C GLN A 154 1.90 7.74 10.04
N LEU A 155 0.59 7.58 9.94
CA LEU A 155 -0.03 6.42 9.32
C LEU A 155 -0.93 6.85 8.16
N PHE A 156 -0.89 6.11 7.06
CA PHE A 156 -1.86 6.25 5.97
C PHE A 156 -2.45 4.90 5.60
N HIS A 157 -3.73 4.89 5.24
CA HIS A 157 -4.45 3.66 4.94
C HIS A 157 -5.57 3.88 3.92
N CYS A 158 -6.00 2.79 3.30
CA CYS A 158 -7.26 2.69 2.58
C CYS A 158 -8.10 1.54 3.16
N THR A 159 -9.05 0.99 2.43
CA THR A 159 -9.91 -0.10 2.93
C THR A 159 -9.12 -1.37 3.21
N ALA A 160 -8.42 -1.93 2.22
CA ALA A 160 -7.61 -3.14 2.37
C ALA A 160 -6.12 -2.86 2.66
N GLY A 161 -5.68 -1.60 2.57
CA GLY A 161 -4.26 -1.23 2.70
C GLY A 161 -3.37 -1.77 1.59
N LYS A 162 -3.92 -2.17 0.44
CA LYS A 162 -3.17 -2.82 -0.65
C LYS A 162 -2.83 -1.89 -1.82
N ASP A 163 -3.80 -1.37 -2.57
CA ASP A 163 -3.57 -0.66 -3.84
C ASP A 163 -3.18 0.81 -3.63
N ARG A 164 -4.10 1.69 -3.21
CA ARG A 164 -3.82 3.12 -2.92
C ARG A 164 -2.68 3.28 -1.92
N THR A 165 -2.78 2.55 -0.83
CA THR A 165 -1.77 2.50 0.23
C THR A 165 -0.45 1.88 -0.26
N GLY A 166 -0.54 0.83 -1.08
CA GLY A 166 0.62 0.16 -1.67
C GLY A 166 1.38 1.06 -2.63
N TRP A 167 0.68 1.80 -3.47
CA TRP A 167 1.28 2.77 -4.37
C TRP A 167 1.97 3.92 -3.60
N ALA A 168 1.31 4.50 -2.59
CA ALA A 168 1.94 5.52 -1.76
C ALA A 168 3.22 5.01 -1.07
N ALA A 169 3.18 3.80 -0.50
CA ALA A 169 4.37 3.19 0.12
C ALA A 169 5.48 2.94 -0.91
N ALA A 170 5.14 2.43 -2.10
CA ALA A 170 6.11 2.18 -3.17
C ALA A 170 6.80 3.48 -3.65
N LEU A 171 6.07 4.60 -3.72
CA LEU A 171 6.64 5.90 -4.06
C LEU A 171 7.61 6.39 -2.97
N LEU A 172 7.25 6.27 -1.67
CA LEU A 172 8.13 6.62 -0.55
C LEU A 172 9.40 5.75 -0.54
N GLN A 173 9.27 4.45 -0.74
CA GLN A 173 10.39 3.51 -0.83
C GLN A 173 11.29 3.82 -2.04
N THR A 174 10.71 4.15 -3.20
CA THR A 174 11.48 4.57 -4.39
C THR A 174 12.24 5.87 -4.12
N LEU A 175 11.58 6.85 -3.49
CA LEU A 175 12.20 8.13 -3.13
C LEU A 175 13.37 7.95 -2.16
N ALA A 176 13.29 6.99 -1.22
CA ALA A 176 14.40 6.61 -0.36
C ALA A 176 15.52 5.87 -1.10
N GLY A 177 15.31 5.44 -2.35
CA GLY A 177 16.30 4.69 -3.12
C GLY A 177 16.28 3.18 -2.83
N VAL A 178 15.18 2.64 -2.32
CA VAL A 178 15.01 1.19 -2.13
C VAL A 178 14.93 0.49 -3.49
N PRO A 179 15.63 -0.64 -3.71
CA PRO A 179 15.59 -1.38 -4.97
C PRO A 179 14.18 -1.84 -5.32
N ARG A 180 13.84 -1.83 -6.62
CA ARG A 180 12.51 -2.20 -7.14
C ARG A 180 12.06 -3.60 -6.71
N GLU A 181 12.99 -4.53 -6.63
CA GLU A 181 12.74 -5.91 -6.20
C GLU A 181 12.27 -5.95 -4.73
N THR A 182 12.90 -5.16 -3.86
CA THR A 182 12.51 -5.03 -2.45
C THR A 182 11.13 -4.37 -2.31
N ILE A 183 10.87 -3.31 -3.08
CA ILE A 183 9.57 -2.63 -3.13
C ILE A 183 8.46 -3.60 -3.54
N THR A 184 8.71 -4.39 -4.59
CA THR A 184 7.76 -5.39 -5.06
C THR A 184 7.55 -6.49 -4.01
N ALA A 185 8.61 -6.94 -3.34
CA ALA A 185 8.52 -7.93 -2.27
C ALA A 185 7.70 -7.39 -1.07
N ASP A 186 7.92 -6.13 -0.64
CA ASP A 186 7.07 -5.49 0.39
C ASP A 186 5.60 -5.42 -0.03
N TYR A 187 5.33 -5.02 -1.28
CA TYR A 187 3.96 -4.97 -1.79
C TYR A 187 3.27 -6.34 -1.69
N LEU A 188 3.98 -7.42 -2.08
CA LEU A 188 3.49 -8.79 -2.05
C LEU A 188 3.27 -9.35 -0.64
N LEU A 189 3.91 -8.80 0.41
CA LEU A 189 3.63 -9.16 1.81
C LEU A 189 2.15 -8.95 2.18
N THR A 190 1.43 -8.11 1.46
CA THR A 190 -0.02 -7.95 1.62
C THR A 190 -0.76 -9.29 1.53
N ASN A 191 -0.34 -10.19 0.63
CA ASN A 191 -0.94 -11.52 0.49
C ASN A 191 -0.72 -12.38 1.75
N THR A 192 0.48 -12.33 2.32
CA THR A 192 0.81 -13.05 3.57
C THR A 192 0.05 -12.45 4.75
N TYR A 193 0.03 -11.13 4.84
CA TYR A 193 -0.55 -10.41 5.98
C TYR A 193 -2.07 -10.44 6.00
N SER A 194 -2.71 -10.54 4.84
CA SER A 194 -4.16 -10.61 4.70
C SER A 194 -4.68 -12.03 4.37
N ALA A 195 -3.83 -13.07 4.44
CA ALA A 195 -4.16 -14.43 3.98
C ALA A 195 -5.46 -14.96 4.61
N GLU A 196 -5.60 -14.90 5.93
CA GLU A 196 -6.79 -15.39 6.65
C GLU A 196 -8.07 -14.68 6.22
N TYR A 197 -8.00 -13.34 6.07
CA TYR A 197 -9.13 -12.54 5.61
C TYR A 197 -9.51 -12.88 4.16
N ILE A 198 -8.51 -13.01 3.28
CA ILE A 198 -8.71 -13.37 1.87
C ILE A 198 -9.34 -14.75 1.78
N ASP A 199 -8.78 -15.75 2.43
CA ASP A 199 -9.24 -17.14 2.37
C ASP A 199 -10.67 -17.28 2.92
N ALA A 200 -10.97 -16.66 4.05
CA ALA A 200 -12.30 -16.67 4.63
C ALA A 200 -13.35 -16.01 3.71
N THR A 201 -12.99 -14.86 3.10
CA THR A 201 -13.88 -14.14 2.18
C THR A 201 -14.11 -14.92 0.90
N VAL A 202 -13.06 -15.48 0.30
CA VAL A 202 -13.12 -16.32 -0.91
C VAL A 202 -13.99 -17.54 -0.65
N ALA A 203 -13.77 -18.26 0.45
CA ALA A 203 -14.56 -19.44 0.80
C ALA A 203 -16.05 -19.12 0.97
N LYS A 204 -16.37 -18.00 1.63
CA LYS A 204 -17.74 -17.53 1.81
C LYS A 204 -18.42 -17.23 0.48
N ILE A 205 -17.74 -16.55 -0.44
CA ILE A 205 -18.31 -16.18 -1.74
C ILE A 205 -18.42 -17.39 -2.66
N ALA A 206 -17.40 -18.26 -2.71
CA ALA A 206 -17.44 -19.48 -3.50
C ALA A 206 -18.60 -20.41 -3.06
N ALA A 207 -18.85 -20.51 -1.75
CA ALA A 207 -19.97 -21.29 -1.24
C ALA A 207 -21.35 -20.70 -1.58
N ALA A 208 -21.44 -19.37 -1.73
CA ALA A 208 -22.69 -18.68 -2.08
C ALA A 208 -22.92 -18.57 -3.60
N THR A 209 -21.91 -18.82 -4.42
CA THR A 209 -21.94 -18.72 -5.88
C THR A 209 -21.38 -19.99 -6.53
N ASP A 210 -20.08 -19.95 -6.90
CA ASP A 210 -19.31 -21.04 -7.47
C ASP A 210 -17.80 -20.81 -7.28
N ALA A 211 -17.00 -21.82 -7.64
CA ALA A 211 -15.54 -21.78 -7.50
C ALA A 211 -14.87 -20.72 -8.41
N ASP A 212 -15.40 -20.51 -9.62
CA ASP A 212 -14.86 -19.53 -10.58
C ASP A 212 -15.02 -18.11 -10.03
N LYS A 213 -16.17 -17.80 -9.41
CA LYS A 213 -16.38 -16.53 -8.73
C LYS A 213 -15.46 -16.37 -7.52
N GLY A 214 -15.22 -17.46 -6.79
CA GLY A 214 -14.23 -17.49 -5.70
C GLY A 214 -12.84 -17.07 -6.18
N GLU A 215 -12.38 -17.59 -7.33
CA GLU A 215 -11.08 -17.23 -7.91
C GLU A 215 -11.02 -15.77 -8.36
N VAL A 216 -12.07 -15.27 -9.02
CA VAL A 216 -12.17 -13.83 -9.37
C VAL A 216 -12.04 -12.95 -8.11
N ILE A 217 -12.73 -13.31 -7.02
CA ILE A 217 -12.64 -12.58 -5.75
C ILE A 217 -11.25 -12.67 -5.14
N ARG A 218 -10.58 -13.83 -5.22
CA ARG A 218 -9.19 -13.96 -4.77
C ARG A 218 -8.29 -12.95 -5.45
N LEU A 219 -8.35 -12.84 -6.78
CA LEU A 219 -7.55 -11.86 -7.56
C LEU A 219 -7.86 -10.41 -7.20
N LEU A 220 -9.11 -10.10 -6.87
CA LEU A 220 -9.52 -8.77 -6.44
C LEU A 220 -9.07 -8.42 -5.01
N LEU A 221 -8.94 -9.40 -4.12
CA LEU A 221 -8.55 -9.21 -2.73
C LEU A 221 -7.04 -9.32 -2.50
N SER A 222 -6.35 -10.14 -3.29
CA SER A 222 -4.89 -10.28 -3.26
C SER A 222 -4.20 -9.18 -4.07
N VAL A 223 -2.87 -9.19 -4.04
CA VAL A 223 -2.02 -8.37 -4.90
C VAL A 223 -1.13 -9.25 -5.78
N ASP A 224 -0.79 -8.73 -6.95
CA ASP A 224 0.15 -9.34 -7.89
C ASP A 224 1.18 -8.30 -8.32
N ALA A 225 2.41 -8.72 -8.59
CA ALA A 225 3.48 -7.82 -9.01
C ALA A 225 3.11 -7.00 -10.25
N SER A 226 2.29 -7.57 -11.13
CA SER A 226 1.81 -6.89 -12.34
C SER A 226 0.88 -5.70 -12.05
N TYR A 227 0.19 -5.68 -10.89
CA TYR A 227 -0.66 -4.55 -10.52
C TYR A 227 0.19 -3.33 -10.20
N LEU A 228 1.17 -3.49 -9.32
CA LEU A 228 2.13 -2.44 -9.00
C LEU A 228 2.98 -2.07 -10.23
N GLY A 229 3.40 -3.08 -11.00
CA GLY A 229 4.14 -2.91 -12.26
C GLY A 229 3.41 -1.99 -13.24
N ALA A 230 2.09 -2.15 -13.38
CA ALA A 230 1.27 -1.33 -14.28
C ALA A 230 1.28 0.17 -13.91
N ALA A 231 1.33 0.52 -12.62
CA ALA A 231 1.49 1.91 -12.19
C ALA A 231 2.89 2.46 -12.51
N PHE A 232 3.92 1.66 -12.30
CA PHE A 232 5.28 2.07 -12.63
C PHE A 232 5.50 2.21 -14.14
N GLU A 233 4.95 1.31 -14.95
CA GLU A 233 4.97 1.43 -16.43
C GLU A 233 4.33 2.76 -16.89
N GLU A 234 3.25 3.18 -16.24
CA GLU A 234 2.58 4.44 -16.53
C GLU A 234 3.44 5.65 -16.11
N VAL A 235 4.18 5.56 -15.00
CA VAL A 235 5.19 6.58 -14.62
C VAL A 235 6.30 6.65 -15.66
N ASP A 236 6.86 5.51 -16.04
CA ASP A 236 7.95 5.44 -17.01
C ASP A 236 7.53 6.04 -18.36
N HIS A 237 6.27 5.76 -18.78
CA HIS A 237 5.71 6.25 -20.04
C HIS A 237 5.48 7.78 -20.04
N HIS A 238 4.92 8.34 -18.99
CA HIS A 238 4.49 9.75 -18.93
C HIS A 238 5.53 10.69 -18.33
N TYR A 239 6.35 10.20 -17.40
CA TYR A 239 7.25 11.03 -16.59
C TYR A 239 8.72 10.58 -16.63
N GLY A 240 8.99 9.36 -17.08
CA GLY A 240 10.33 8.79 -17.17
C GLY A 240 10.89 8.31 -15.84
N THR A 241 10.68 9.04 -14.73
CA THR A 241 11.13 8.68 -13.38
C THR A 241 10.08 8.98 -12.32
N VAL A 242 10.20 8.36 -11.14
CA VAL A 242 9.32 8.64 -10.00
C VAL A 242 9.54 10.07 -9.49
N GLU A 243 10.77 10.60 -9.49
CA GLU A 243 11.05 11.98 -9.10
C GLU A 243 10.31 12.97 -10.00
N ASN A 244 10.31 12.74 -11.31
CA ASN A 244 9.54 13.55 -12.25
C ASN A 244 8.03 13.40 -12.03
N TYR A 245 7.56 12.20 -11.69
CA TYR A 245 6.16 11.99 -11.34
C TYR A 245 5.77 12.75 -10.08
N LEU A 246 6.60 12.74 -9.03
CA LEU A 246 6.35 13.49 -7.81
C LEU A 246 6.30 15.01 -8.07
N THR A 247 7.23 15.54 -8.87
CA THR A 247 7.34 16.99 -9.11
C THR A 247 6.41 17.49 -10.21
N ALA A 248 6.27 16.80 -11.33
CA ALA A 248 5.45 17.22 -12.47
C ALA A 248 4.07 16.55 -12.52
N GLY A 249 3.95 15.29 -12.07
CA GLY A 249 2.69 14.55 -12.05
C GLY A 249 1.83 14.85 -10.83
N LEU A 250 2.42 14.88 -9.64
CA LEU A 250 1.77 15.26 -8.38
C LEU A 250 1.94 16.77 -8.05
N GLU A 251 2.68 17.51 -8.85
CA GLU A 251 2.93 18.95 -8.68
C GLU A 251 3.49 19.32 -7.29
N LEU A 252 4.28 18.42 -6.69
CA LEU A 252 4.91 18.68 -5.41
C LEU A 252 6.08 19.66 -5.59
N ALA A 253 6.14 20.66 -4.71
CA ALA A 253 7.28 21.55 -4.66
C ALA A 253 8.55 20.77 -4.30
N PRO A 254 9.73 21.09 -4.89
CA PRO A 254 10.98 20.39 -4.61
C PRO A 254 11.34 20.33 -3.12
N GLU A 255 10.94 21.34 -2.35
CA GLU A 255 11.16 21.41 -0.91
C GLU A 255 10.39 20.32 -0.15
N LEU A 256 9.18 19.97 -0.61
CA LEU A 256 8.38 18.89 -0.02
C LEU A 256 8.99 17.52 -0.34
N VAL A 257 9.48 17.34 -1.57
CA VAL A 257 10.20 16.12 -1.96
C VAL A 257 11.47 15.94 -1.09
N GLY A 258 12.28 16.99 -0.95
CA GLY A 258 13.47 16.97 -0.10
C GLY A 258 13.15 16.75 1.39
N ALA A 259 12.01 17.26 1.89
CA ALA A 259 11.57 17.00 3.26
C ALA A 259 11.20 15.51 3.46
N LEU A 260 10.53 14.88 2.49
CA LEU A 260 10.25 13.44 2.51
C LEU A 260 11.53 12.62 2.50
N GLU A 261 12.47 12.91 1.59
CA GLU A 261 13.79 12.24 1.53
C GLU A 261 14.50 12.33 2.88
N SER A 262 14.55 13.52 3.47
CA SER A 262 15.18 13.73 4.78
C SER A 262 14.55 12.88 5.87
N LYS A 263 13.21 12.74 5.90
CA LYS A 263 12.51 11.89 6.87
C LYS A 263 12.77 10.40 6.64
N LEU A 264 12.89 9.99 5.39
CA LEU A 264 13.09 8.60 5.01
C LEU A 264 14.52 8.09 5.24
N LEU A 265 15.51 9.00 5.36
CA LEU A 265 16.95 8.69 5.41
C LEU A 265 17.67 9.31 6.63
N SER A 266 16.93 9.77 7.64
CA SER A 266 17.48 10.45 8.85
C SER A 266 18.10 9.49 9.85
#